data_4f4cc4c3eb61e04864bc59c8c480dd70
#
_entry.id   4f4cc4c3eb61e04864bc59c8c480dd70
#
_cell.length_a   1.000
_cell.length_b   1.000
_cell.length_c   1.000
_cell.angle_alpha   90.00
_cell.angle_beta   90.00
_cell.angle_gamma   90.00
#
_symmetry.space_group_name_H-M   'P 1'
#
loop_
_entity.id
_entity.type
_entity.pdbx_description
1 polymer ?
#
loop_
_entity_poly.entity_id
_entity_poly.type
_entity_poly.pdbx_seq_one_letter_code
_entity_poly.pdbx_strand_id
1 'polypeptide(L)'
;MIYYKPTDGWTGDFIPFYWNGEYHLFYLKDYRDKANHGEGTPWFHLATRDFVHFVDYGEAIPRGTEQEQDLYIFTGCVYEYDGLFHIFYTGHNPHFRKAGKPEQAVMHATSHDLIHWEKDPANPILYADTDRYELHDWRDPFIFWNDEAGEFWMLLAARIKEGPSNRRGITVLCTSKDLVKWKIDEPFWQPDLYFTHECPDVFRMGEYWYLVYSTFTERMLTHYRLSKSLNGPWTAPTNDSFDGRAFYAAKTASDGERRFAFGWIPSRTDEKDTGSWNWGGNLVVHEIHQRADGALTVCPPPEVAAHFSRTLPLNFQPEIGKWTLSNGTAAANVPDSFAWCRLGAMPDSCLIEATVQFSDSTRGCGLLLRADSTVDNYYMLRLEPGRQRVTFERYPRPGDEPPIIERPVALGGAALLRVFVEGSVIVAYINDEVALSVRGYEHQTGDVGLFVAEGAASFSEIHLKAAAE
;
A
#
# COMPACT_ATOMS: atom_id res chain seq x y z
N MET A 1 -9.23 -6.04 -14.08
CA MET A 1 -9.35 -5.40 -12.72
C MET A 1 -7.95 -5.16 -12.22
N ILE A 2 -7.55 -3.90 -12.13
CA ILE A 2 -6.18 -3.52 -11.72
C ILE A 2 -6.01 -3.43 -10.19
N TYR A 3 -7.13 -3.30 -9.46
CA TYR A 3 -7.15 -3.26 -8.00
C TYR A 3 -7.91 -4.47 -7.47
N TYR A 4 -7.23 -5.62 -7.46
CA TYR A 4 -7.85 -6.90 -7.12
C TYR A 4 -8.50 -6.90 -5.73
N LYS A 5 -9.69 -7.49 -5.67
CA LYS A 5 -10.30 -8.01 -4.45
C LYS A 5 -11.15 -9.23 -4.79
N PRO A 6 -11.32 -10.21 -3.88
CA PRO A 6 -12.23 -11.33 -4.09
C PRO A 6 -13.70 -10.86 -4.11
N THR A 7 -14.55 -11.60 -4.80
CA THR A 7 -15.98 -11.25 -4.94
C THR A 7 -16.75 -11.38 -3.62
N ASP A 8 -16.31 -12.28 -2.75
CA ASP A 8 -16.95 -12.69 -1.49
C ASP A 8 -16.19 -12.25 -0.24
N GLY A 9 -15.34 -11.22 -0.34
CA GLY A 9 -14.54 -10.74 0.78
C GLY A 9 -13.64 -9.58 0.43
N TRP A 10 -12.63 -9.39 1.27
CA TRP A 10 -11.63 -8.34 1.16
C TRP A 10 -10.23 -8.92 1.31
N THR A 11 -9.26 -8.30 0.66
CA THR A 11 -7.86 -8.66 0.86
C THR A 11 -7.31 -7.92 2.07
N GLY A 12 -6.59 -8.65 2.92
CA GLY A 12 -5.70 -8.06 3.91
C GLY A 12 -4.26 -8.04 3.40
N ASP A 13 -3.32 -8.20 4.32
CA ASP A 13 -1.89 -8.12 4.03
C ASP A 13 -1.48 -9.08 2.92
N PHE A 14 -0.71 -8.55 1.98
CA PHE A 14 -0.16 -9.33 0.88
C PHE A 14 1.23 -9.83 1.22
N ILE A 15 1.48 -11.10 0.90
CA ILE A 15 2.75 -11.78 1.04
C ILE A 15 3.24 -12.12 -0.37
N PRO A 16 4.02 -11.23 -1.01
CA PRO A 16 4.48 -11.44 -2.37
C PRO A 16 5.70 -12.34 -2.42
N PHE A 17 5.74 -13.21 -3.42
CA PHE A 17 6.86 -14.07 -3.73
C PHE A 17 7.01 -14.21 -5.24
N TYR A 18 8.18 -13.87 -5.79
CA TYR A 18 8.44 -14.00 -7.22
C TYR A 18 9.07 -15.37 -7.53
N TRP A 19 8.47 -16.10 -8.46
CA TRP A 19 8.98 -17.39 -8.89
C TRP A 19 8.64 -17.68 -10.35
N ASN A 20 9.62 -18.13 -11.14
CA ASN A 20 9.44 -18.55 -12.53
C ASN A 20 8.67 -17.58 -13.43
N GLY A 21 8.89 -16.27 -13.29
CA GLY A 21 8.27 -15.25 -14.12
C GLY A 21 6.87 -14.81 -13.65
N GLU A 22 6.46 -15.20 -12.45
CA GLU A 22 5.18 -14.81 -11.86
C GLU A 22 5.35 -14.28 -10.43
N TYR A 23 4.55 -13.29 -10.07
CA TYR A 23 4.37 -12.86 -8.70
C TYR A 23 3.25 -13.67 -8.07
N HIS A 24 3.61 -14.57 -7.17
CA HIS A 24 2.69 -15.29 -6.30
C HIS A 24 2.34 -14.39 -5.13
N LEU A 25 1.06 -14.09 -4.98
CA LEU A 25 0.55 -13.17 -3.97
C LEU A 25 -0.36 -13.95 -3.01
N PHE A 26 0.16 -14.28 -1.85
CA PHE A 26 -0.67 -14.80 -0.78
C PHE A 26 -1.28 -13.62 -0.03
N TYR A 27 -2.50 -13.78 0.47
CA TYR A 27 -3.18 -12.72 1.20
C TYR A 27 -4.14 -13.26 2.25
N LEU A 28 -4.33 -12.48 3.29
CA LEU A 28 -5.32 -12.76 4.32
C LEU A 28 -6.70 -12.42 3.75
N LYS A 29 -7.60 -13.41 3.69
CA LYS A 29 -8.96 -13.18 3.22
C LYS A 29 -9.89 -12.88 4.39
N ASP A 30 -10.44 -11.67 4.41
CA ASP A 30 -11.45 -11.27 5.38
C ASP A 30 -12.85 -11.31 4.75
N TYR A 31 -13.65 -12.28 5.18
CA TYR A 31 -15.02 -12.40 4.70
C TYR A 31 -15.96 -11.34 5.29
N ARG A 32 -15.63 -10.80 6.48
CA ARG A 32 -16.50 -9.88 7.27
C ARG A 32 -17.90 -10.42 7.52
N ASP A 33 -18.07 -11.72 7.45
CA ASP A 33 -19.34 -12.43 7.57
C ASP A 33 -19.15 -13.69 8.44
N LYS A 34 -19.04 -13.47 9.75
CA LYS A 34 -18.91 -14.58 10.69
C LYS A 34 -20.10 -15.54 10.69
N ALA A 35 -21.29 -15.07 10.31
CA ALA A 35 -22.49 -15.90 10.34
C ALA A 35 -22.43 -17.01 9.30
N ASN A 36 -21.92 -16.72 8.12
CA ASN A 36 -21.83 -17.68 7.02
C ASN A 36 -20.46 -18.35 6.91
N HIS A 37 -19.37 -17.65 7.28
CA HIS A 37 -18.01 -18.14 7.09
C HIS A 37 -17.30 -18.54 8.40
N GLY A 38 -17.90 -18.29 9.56
CA GLY A 38 -17.26 -18.52 10.86
C GLY A 38 -16.21 -17.48 11.22
N GLU A 39 -15.48 -17.71 12.31
CA GLU A 39 -14.42 -16.84 12.81
C GLU A 39 -13.08 -17.19 12.15
N GLY A 40 -12.18 -16.21 12.02
CA GLY A 40 -10.82 -16.41 11.55
C GLY A 40 -10.59 -16.01 10.09
N THR A 41 -9.32 -15.89 9.71
CA THR A 41 -8.86 -15.52 8.37
C THR A 41 -7.92 -16.58 7.82
N PRO A 42 -8.23 -17.23 6.69
CA PRO A 42 -7.30 -18.08 5.96
C PRO A 42 -6.37 -17.27 5.07
N TRP A 43 -5.30 -17.90 4.54
CA TRP A 43 -4.57 -17.37 3.41
C TRP A 43 -5.14 -17.91 2.10
N PHE A 44 -5.34 -17.01 1.16
CA PHE A 44 -5.64 -17.29 -0.24
C PHE A 44 -4.43 -16.99 -1.10
N HIS A 45 -4.41 -17.53 -2.32
CA HIS A 45 -3.29 -17.41 -3.24
C HIS A 45 -3.77 -17.01 -4.62
N LEU A 46 -3.17 -15.97 -5.17
CA LEU A 46 -3.29 -15.59 -6.57
C LEU A 46 -1.91 -15.36 -7.17
N ALA A 47 -1.83 -15.39 -8.51
CA ALA A 47 -0.61 -15.06 -9.21
C ALA A 47 -0.86 -14.10 -10.37
N THR A 48 0.16 -13.34 -10.72
CA THR A 48 0.13 -12.39 -11.83
C THR A 48 1.50 -12.21 -12.47
N ARG A 49 1.50 -11.85 -13.76
CA ARG A 49 2.71 -11.47 -14.49
C ARG A 49 2.75 -9.99 -14.84
N ASP A 50 1.61 -9.31 -14.73
CA ASP A 50 1.39 -7.96 -15.26
C ASP A 50 0.56 -7.05 -14.36
N PHE A 51 0.17 -7.52 -13.17
CA PHE A 51 -0.63 -6.77 -12.19
C PHE A 51 -2.03 -6.32 -12.69
N VAL A 52 -2.47 -6.89 -13.81
CA VAL A 52 -3.76 -6.64 -14.46
C VAL A 52 -4.58 -7.92 -14.54
N HIS A 53 -3.93 -9.02 -14.90
CA HIS A 53 -4.52 -10.33 -15.02
C HIS A 53 -4.05 -11.19 -13.86
N PHE A 54 -5.03 -11.73 -13.12
CA PHE A 54 -4.78 -12.55 -11.95
C PHE A 54 -5.35 -13.94 -12.13
N VAL A 55 -4.57 -14.95 -11.77
CA VAL A 55 -5.02 -16.33 -11.63
C VAL A 55 -5.28 -16.58 -10.15
N ASP A 56 -6.50 -16.95 -9.79
CA ASP A 56 -6.89 -17.29 -8.42
C ASP A 56 -6.74 -18.80 -8.20
N TYR A 57 -5.86 -19.19 -7.29
CA TYR A 57 -5.63 -20.60 -6.91
C TYR A 57 -6.48 -21.02 -5.70
N GLY A 58 -7.23 -20.09 -5.10
CA GLY A 58 -8.09 -20.37 -3.95
C GLY A 58 -7.34 -20.34 -2.61
N GLU A 59 -7.87 -21.09 -1.64
CA GLU A 59 -7.31 -21.17 -0.29
C GLU A 59 -5.99 -21.95 -0.27
N ALA A 60 -4.93 -21.32 0.19
CA ALA A 60 -3.60 -21.90 0.31
C ALA A 60 -3.37 -22.50 1.71
N ILE A 61 -3.59 -21.73 2.76
CA ILE A 61 -3.46 -22.18 4.15
C ILE A 61 -4.83 -22.03 4.83
N PRO A 62 -5.51 -23.13 5.14
CA PRO A 62 -6.78 -23.08 5.85
C PRO A 62 -6.55 -22.64 7.31
N ARG A 63 -7.46 -21.80 7.81
CA ARG A 63 -7.45 -21.44 9.22
C ARG A 63 -7.70 -22.65 10.13
N GLY A 64 -7.23 -22.56 11.35
CA GLY A 64 -7.52 -23.54 12.40
C GLY A 64 -8.88 -23.32 13.05
N THR A 65 -9.13 -24.07 14.12
CA THR A 65 -10.30 -23.98 14.98
C THR A 65 -10.04 -23.04 16.18
N GLU A 66 -11.07 -22.76 16.98
CA GLU A 66 -10.94 -22.00 18.24
C GLU A 66 -9.94 -22.62 19.25
N GLN A 67 -9.62 -23.90 19.09
CA GLN A 67 -8.70 -24.64 19.97
C GLN A 67 -7.26 -24.64 19.41
N GLU A 68 -7.06 -24.21 18.16
CA GLU A 68 -5.76 -24.21 17.49
C GLU A 68 -5.16 -22.80 17.45
N GLN A 69 -3.84 -22.73 17.35
CA GLN A 69 -3.10 -21.45 17.39
C GLN A 69 -3.47 -20.54 16.23
N ASP A 70 -3.75 -21.08 15.06
CA ASP A 70 -3.94 -20.36 13.80
C ASP A 70 -5.41 -20.24 13.37
N LEU A 71 -6.29 -19.95 14.33
CA LEU A 71 -7.68 -19.56 14.05
C LEU A 71 -7.73 -18.36 13.09
N TYR A 72 -6.86 -17.38 13.30
CA TYR A 72 -6.55 -16.33 12.36
C TYR A 72 -5.12 -16.55 11.85
N ILE A 73 -4.95 -16.60 10.57
CA ILE A 73 -3.64 -16.63 9.95
C ILE A 73 -3.27 -15.19 9.61
N PHE A 74 -2.26 -14.66 10.33
CA PHE A 74 -1.73 -13.33 10.09
C PHE A 74 -0.54 -13.36 9.13
N THR A 75 0.08 -12.22 8.92
CA THR A 75 1.15 -12.04 7.95
C THR A 75 2.37 -12.95 8.17
N GLY A 76 3.12 -13.15 7.11
CA GLY A 76 4.31 -13.98 7.09
C GLY A 76 5.16 -13.74 5.84
N CYS A 77 5.86 -14.77 5.39
CA CYS A 77 6.65 -14.76 4.17
C CYS A 77 6.68 -16.14 3.51
N VAL A 78 7.05 -16.15 2.23
CA VAL A 78 7.39 -17.35 1.47
C VAL A 78 8.90 -17.34 1.20
N TYR A 79 9.54 -18.48 1.33
CA TYR A 79 10.96 -18.68 1.05
C TYR A 79 11.19 -20.01 0.35
N GLU A 80 12.04 -20.05 -0.67
CA GLU A 80 12.45 -21.29 -1.32
C GLU A 80 13.84 -21.69 -0.82
N TYR A 81 13.99 -22.94 -0.44
CA TYR A 81 15.27 -23.50 -0.06
C TYR A 81 15.37 -24.97 -0.44
N ASP A 82 16.41 -25.33 -1.19
CA ASP A 82 16.73 -26.70 -1.63
C ASP A 82 15.57 -27.42 -2.34
N GLY A 83 14.83 -26.68 -3.19
CA GLY A 83 13.70 -27.20 -3.98
C GLY A 83 12.41 -27.38 -3.19
N LEU A 84 12.33 -26.86 -1.97
CA LEU A 84 11.14 -26.86 -1.13
C LEU A 84 10.72 -25.41 -0.83
N PHE A 85 9.45 -25.12 -0.98
CA PHE A 85 8.89 -23.84 -0.57
C PHE A 85 8.45 -23.90 0.89
N HIS A 86 8.76 -22.86 1.63
CA HIS A 86 8.42 -22.69 3.03
C HIS A 86 7.54 -21.45 3.20
N ILE A 87 6.42 -21.59 3.90
CA ILE A 87 5.67 -20.47 4.46
C ILE A 87 5.96 -20.40 5.95
N PHE A 88 6.41 -19.24 6.41
CA PHE A 88 6.43 -18.89 7.83
C PHE A 88 5.36 -17.83 8.05
N TYR A 89 4.42 -18.09 8.94
CA TYR A 89 3.26 -17.22 9.16
C TYR A 89 2.94 -17.08 10.64
N THR A 90 2.11 -16.12 10.96
CA THR A 90 1.64 -15.93 12.32
C THR A 90 0.34 -16.67 12.53
N GLY A 91 0.32 -17.59 13.48
CA GLY A 91 -0.92 -18.12 14.05
C GLY A 91 -1.41 -17.21 15.16
N HIS A 92 -2.63 -16.69 15.04
CA HIS A 92 -3.25 -15.83 16.04
C HIS A 92 -4.58 -16.43 16.54
N ASN A 93 -4.70 -16.54 17.87
CA ASN A 93 -5.95 -16.97 18.50
C ASN A 93 -6.30 -16.06 19.69
N PRO A 94 -7.26 -15.13 19.54
CA PRO A 94 -7.62 -14.19 20.59
C PRO A 94 -8.26 -14.86 21.84
N HIS A 95 -8.76 -16.09 21.69
CA HIS A 95 -9.34 -16.83 22.81
C HIS A 95 -8.26 -17.31 23.80
N PHE A 96 -7.01 -17.42 23.34
CA PHE A 96 -5.89 -17.91 24.15
C PHE A 96 -5.49 -16.93 25.26
N ARG A 97 -5.70 -15.62 25.08
CA ARG A 97 -5.42 -14.61 26.12
C ARG A 97 -6.15 -14.92 27.42
N LYS A 98 -7.44 -15.28 27.36
CA LYS A 98 -8.23 -15.64 28.54
C LYS A 98 -7.75 -16.92 29.23
N ALA A 99 -7.09 -17.80 28.48
CA ALA A 99 -6.51 -19.03 28.99
C ALA A 99 -5.06 -18.87 29.47
N GLY A 100 -4.50 -17.66 29.45
CA GLY A 100 -3.11 -17.37 29.79
C GLY A 100 -2.09 -17.97 28.83
N LYS A 101 -2.53 -18.27 27.60
CA LYS A 101 -1.67 -18.77 26.51
C LYS A 101 -1.25 -17.64 25.57
N PRO A 102 -0.13 -17.77 24.85
CA PRO A 102 0.25 -16.82 23.80
C PRO A 102 -0.85 -16.68 22.74
N GLU A 103 -1.26 -15.45 22.44
CA GLU A 103 -2.21 -15.21 21.33
C GLU A 103 -1.54 -15.40 19.97
N GLN A 104 -0.25 -15.13 19.88
CA GLN A 104 0.51 -15.14 18.63
C GLN A 104 1.72 -16.05 18.75
N ALA A 105 2.00 -16.77 17.68
CA ALA A 105 3.18 -17.63 17.55
C ALA A 105 3.54 -17.79 16.08
N VAL A 106 4.81 -18.12 15.79
CA VAL A 106 5.24 -18.43 14.44
C VAL A 106 4.84 -19.86 14.11
N MET A 107 4.23 -20.01 12.96
CA MET A 107 3.82 -21.27 12.34
C MET A 107 4.60 -21.52 11.06
N HIS A 108 4.61 -22.75 10.60
CA HIS A 108 5.34 -23.17 9.41
C HIS A 108 4.49 -24.12 8.56
N ALA A 109 4.64 -24.03 7.24
CA ALA A 109 4.09 -24.96 6.27
C ALA A 109 5.06 -25.10 5.09
N THR A 110 4.97 -26.23 4.37
CA THR A 110 5.83 -26.50 3.20
C THR A 110 5.02 -26.90 1.98
N SER A 111 5.61 -26.68 0.79
CA SER A 111 5.03 -27.07 -0.49
C SER A 111 6.11 -27.39 -1.52
N HIS A 112 5.79 -28.27 -2.46
CA HIS A 112 6.65 -28.55 -3.63
C HIS A 112 6.23 -27.78 -4.88
N ASP A 113 5.05 -27.12 -4.86
CA ASP A 113 4.44 -26.54 -6.06
C ASP A 113 3.81 -25.14 -5.85
N LEU A 114 3.95 -24.54 -4.64
CA LEU A 114 3.32 -23.27 -4.24
C LEU A 114 1.79 -23.29 -4.12
N ILE A 115 1.15 -24.42 -4.43
CA ILE A 115 -0.32 -24.56 -4.45
C ILE A 115 -0.81 -25.42 -3.29
N HIS A 116 -0.18 -26.59 -3.10
CA HIS A 116 -0.55 -27.53 -2.06
C HIS A 116 0.41 -27.41 -0.88
N TRP A 117 -0.12 -26.99 0.25
CA TRP A 117 0.67 -26.70 1.45
C TRP A 117 0.35 -27.70 2.57
N GLU A 118 1.39 -28.16 3.21
CA GLU A 118 1.32 -29.05 4.38
C GLU A 118 1.80 -28.30 5.62
N LYS A 119 0.93 -28.14 6.62
CA LYS A 119 1.30 -27.54 7.91
C LYS A 119 2.27 -28.44 8.66
N ASP A 120 3.30 -27.84 9.23
CA ASP A 120 4.26 -28.55 10.05
C ASP A 120 3.58 -29.15 11.29
N PRO A 121 3.72 -30.47 11.53
CA PRO A 121 3.12 -31.11 12.71
C PRO A 121 3.73 -30.61 14.04
N ALA A 122 4.89 -29.95 14.01
CA ALA A 122 5.51 -29.34 15.19
C ALA A 122 4.96 -27.92 15.51
N ASN A 123 4.02 -27.43 14.73
CA ASN A 123 3.44 -26.10 14.96
C ASN A 123 2.79 -25.97 16.36
N PRO A 124 2.93 -24.79 17.01
CA PRO A 124 3.75 -23.63 16.65
C PRO A 124 5.25 -23.88 16.83
N ILE A 125 6.06 -23.39 15.87
CA ILE A 125 7.51 -23.63 15.87
C ILE A 125 8.31 -22.63 16.72
N LEU A 126 7.74 -21.45 17.01
CA LEU A 126 8.45 -20.42 17.79
C LEU A 126 7.47 -19.52 18.55
N TYR A 127 7.68 -19.42 19.86
CA TYR A 127 7.00 -18.51 20.76
C TYR A 127 7.91 -17.36 21.19
N ALA A 128 7.30 -16.28 21.70
CA ALA A 128 8.03 -15.20 22.32
C ALA A 128 8.81 -15.67 23.56
N ASP A 129 10.04 -15.18 23.70
CA ASP A 129 10.78 -15.25 24.95
C ASP A 129 10.16 -14.25 25.95
N THR A 130 9.33 -14.78 26.87
CA THR A 130 8.59 -13.96 27.83
C THR A 130 9.42 -13.34 28.94
N ASP A 131 10.69 -13.65 29.05
CA ASP A 131 11.60 -12.92 29.94
C ASP A 131 11.96 -11.55 29.34
N ARG A 132 11.97 -11.42 28.01
CA ARG A 132 12.39 -10.23 27.27
C ARG A 132 11.20 -9.49 26.64
N TYR A 133 10.21 -10.19 26.12
CA TYR A 133 9.17 -9.65 25.24
C TYR A 133 7.77 -9.82 25.82
N GLU A 134 6.80 -9.02 25.33
CA GLU A 134 5.39 -9.19 25.64
C GLU A 134 4.85 -10.50 25.04
N LEU A 135 3.96 -11.19 25.77
CA LEU A 135 3.45 -12.49 25.39
C LEU A 135 2.55 -12.50 24.15
N HIS A 136 1.89 -11.38 23.86
CA HIS A 136 0.78 -11.32 22.92
C HIS A 136 1.11 -10.59 21.60
N ASP A 137 2.33 -10.09 21.43
CA ASP A 137 2.81 -9.39 20.25
C ASP A 137 4.06 -10.09 19.72
N TRP A 138 3.87 -11.11 18.87
CA TRP A 138 4.94 -11.94 18.30
C TRP A 138 4.50 -12.44 16.92
N ARG A 139 4.76 -11.65 15.85
CA ARG A 139 4.12 -11.87 14.55
C ARG A 139 4.94 -11.43 13.35
N ASP A 140 4.39 -11.70 12.17
CA ASP A 140 4.81 -11.24 10.85
C ASP A 140 6.23 -11.67 10.47
N PRO A 141 6.56 -12.99 10.53
CA PRO A 141 7.89 -13.47 10.21
C PRO A 141 8.27 -13.11 8.77
N PHE A 142 9.49 -12.60 8.62
CA PHE A 142 10.14 -12.35 7.33
C PHE A 142 11.52 -12.99 7.33
N ILE A 143 11.80 -13.88 6.37
CA ILE A 143 13.04 -14.67 6.32
C ILE A 143 13.87 -14.28 5.12
N PHE A 144 15.18 -14.20 5.33
CA PHE A 144 16.16 -14.06 4.27
C PHE A 144 17.48 -14.77 4.70
N TRP A 145 18.28 -15.13 3.70
CA TRP A 145 19.63 -15.61 3.91
C TRP A 145 20.60 -14.46 4.13
N ASN A 146 21.38 -14.51 5.20
CA ASN A 146 22.45 -13.55 5.43
C ASN A 146 23.79 -14.15 5.00
N ASP A 147 24.32 -13.71 3.86
CA ASP A 147 25.57 -14.22 3.29
C ASP A 147 26.77 -14.00 4.22
N GLU A 148 26.81 -12.87 4.94
CA GLU A 148 27.93 -12.55 5.84
C GLU A 148 27.94 -13.45 7.08
N ALA A 149 26.76 -13.74 7.62
CA ALA A 149 26.61 -14.63 8.79
C ALA A 149 26.57 -16.12 8.39
N GLY A 150 26.25 -16.42 7.13
CA GLY A 150 26.08 -17.79 6.63
C GLY A 150 24.93 -18.52 7.32
N GLU A 151 23.80 -17.84 7.54
CA GLU A 151 22.62 -18.37 8.22
C GLU A 151 21.35 -17.64 7.82
N PHE A 152 20.20 -18.27 8.06
CA PHE A 152 18.90 -17.66 7.87
C PHE A 152 18.60 -16.69 9.02
N TRP A 153 18.13 -15.51 8.64
CA TRP A 153 17.61 -14.52 9.57
C TRP A 153 16.11 -14.41 9.41
N MET A 154 15.40 -14.45 10.53
CA MET A 154 13.96 -14.17 10.61
C MET A 154 13.75 -12.90 11.41
N LEU A 155 13.08 -11.93 10.81
CA LEU A 155 12.61 -10.72 11.48
C LEU A 155 11.18 -10.89 11.93
N LEU A 156 10.85 -10.39 13.13
CA LEU A 156 9.51 -10.44 13.72
C LEU A 156 9.13 -9.08 14.29
N ALA A 157 7.86 -8.72 14.15
CA ALA A 157 7.26 -7.64 14.92
C ALA A 157 7.01 -8.11 16.35
N ALA A 158 7.56 -7.40 17.33
CA ALA A 158 7.39 -7.70 18.74
C ALA A 158 7.37 -6.43 19.59
N ARG A 159 7.22 -6.60 20.91
CA ARG A 159 7.19 -5.52 21.88
C ARG A 159 8.01 -5.87 23.11
N ILE A 160 8.82 -4.91 23.58
CA ILE A 160 9.51 -5.03 24.87
C ILE A 160 8.54 -4.80 26.04
N LYS A 161 8.87 -5.29 27.22
CA LYS A 161 8.00 -5.22 28.41
C LYS A 161 8.02 -3.87 29.12
N GLU A 162 9.11 -3.13 28.98
CA GLU A 162 9.35 -1.91 29.74
C GLU A 162 9.19 -0.64 28.88
N GLY A 163 9.00 0.50 29.53
CA GLY A 163 8.83 1.79 28.89
C GLY A 163 7.39 2.15 28.57
N PRO A 164 7.15 3.32 27.96
CA PRO A 164 5.81 3.75 27.55
C PRO A 164 5.20 2.81 26.50
N SER A 165 3.94 2.41 26.66
CA SER A 165 3.30 1.40 25.81
C SER A 165 3.41 1.68 24.30
N ASN A 166 3.30 2.94 23.91
CA ASN A 166 3.40 3.36 22.50
C ASN A 166 4.86 3.56 22.01
N ARG A 167 5.86 3.05 22.75
CA ARG A 167 7.29 3.10 22.39
C ARG A 167 7.98 1.73 22.51
N ARG A 168 7.19 0.68 22.67
CA ARG A 168 7.70 -0.68 22.91
C ARG A 168 7.87 -1.52 21.64
N GLY A 169 7.44 -1.00 20.48
CA GLY A 169 7.59 -1.69 19.20
C GLY A 169 9.06 -1.90 18.85
N ILE A 170 9.40 -3.13 18.47
CA ILE A 170 10.72 -3.53 18.00
C ILE A 170 10.62 -4.51 16.83
N THR A 171 11.72 -4.65 16.10
CA THR A 171 11.95 -5.76 15.17
C THR A 171 12.93 -6.72 15.82
N VAL A 172 12.49 -7.93 16.11
CA VAL A 172 13.32 -9.00 16.69
C VAL A 172 14.06 -9.74 15.60
N LEU A 173 15.26 -10.23 15.93
CA LEU A 173 16.05 -11.16 15.12
C LEU A 173 15.97 -12.56 15.70
N CYS A 174 15.65 -13.53 14.85
CA CYS A 174 15.87 -14.94 15.13
C CYS A 174 16.75 -15.54 14.05
N THR A 175 17.63 -16.46 14.41
CA THR A 175 18.60 -17.05 13.49
C THR A 175 18.47 -18.57 13.42
N SER A 176 18.78 -19.16 12.26
CA SER A 176 18.75 -20.59 12.03
C SER A 176 19.77 -21.02 10.98
N LYS A 177 20.28 -22.25 11.09
CA LYS A 177 21.13 -22.89 10.07
C LYS A 177 20.35 -23.81 9.14
N ASP A 178 19.13 -24.18 9.51
CA ASP A 178 18.40 -25.29 8.90
C ASP A 178 16.90 -25.01 8.68
N LEU A 179 16.42 -23.78 8.94
CA LEU A 179 15.00 -23.37 8.92
C LEU A 179 14.10 -24.13 9.92
N VAL A 180 14.67 -25.00 10.76
CA VAL A 180 13.94 -25.83 11.72
C VAL A 180 14.20 -25.36 13.15
N LYS A 181 15.45 -25.13 13.51
CA LYS A 181 15.86 -24.70 14.85
C LYS A 181 16.15 -23.21 14.86
N TRP A 182 15.34 -22.47 15.56
CA TRP A 182 15.45 -21.03 15.66
C TRP A 182 16.00 -20.60 17.02
N LYS A 183 16.94 -19.68 17.00
CA LYS A 183 17.48 -19.00 18.18
C LYS A 183 17.01 -17.57 18.17
N ILE A 184 16.47 -17.09 19.29
CA ILE A 184 16.10 -15.67 19.47
C ILE A 184 17.36 -14.92 19.88
N ASP A 185 17.78 -13.97 19.05
CA ASP A 185 18.97 -13.13 19.27
C ASP A 185 18.61 -11.77 19.88
N GLU A 186 19.56 -10.84 19.92
CA GLU A 186 19.31 -9.45 20.28
C GLU A 186 18.39 -8.77 19.25
N PRO A 187 17.63 -7.74 19.63
CA PRO A 187 16.76 -7.05 18.68
C PRO A 187 17.52 -6.57 17.44
N PHE A 188 16.94 -6.82 16.25
CA PHE A 188 17.45 -6.30 15.00
C PHE A 188 17.38 -4.76 14.96
N TRP A 189 16.24 -4.20 15.46
CA TRP A 189 16.02 -2.76 15.50
C TRP A 189 15.10 -2.38 16.67
N GLN A 190 15.59 -1.55 17.57
CA GLN A 190 14.88 -1.05 18.75
C GLN A 190 15.02 0.45 18.85
N PRO A 191 14.18 1.23 18.14
CA PRO A 191 14.32 2.69 18.05
C PRO A 191 13.56 3.50 19.09
N ASP A 192 12.83 2.85 20.02
CA ASP A 192 11.89 3.48 20.94
C ASP A 192 10.78 4.28 20.20
N LEU A 193 10.32 3.76 19.08
CA LEU A 193 9.30 4.35 18.24
C LEU A 193 8.11 3.39 18.10
N TYR A 194 6.91 3.97 18.14
CA TYR A 194 5.64 3.33 17.82
C TYR A 194 5.24 2.17 18.76
N PHE A 195 3.98 1.81 18.67
CA PHE A 195 3.42 0.68 19.41
C PHE A 195 3.96 -0.66 18.89
N THR A 196 4.09 -0.79 17.58
CA THR A 196 4.60 -1.99 16.90
C THR A 196 5.21 -1.63 15.54
N HIS A 197 6.03 -2.53 14.99
CA HIS A 197 6.58 -2.48 13.63
C HIS A 197 6.07 -3.70 12.87
N GLU A 198 4.83 -3.63 12.36
CA GLU A 198 4.16 -4.72 11.67
C GLU A 198 4.78 -5.00 10.30
N CYS A 199 4.63 -6.24 9.83
CA CYS A 199 4.99 -6.68 8.49
C CYS A 199 6.44 -6.30 8.09
N PRO A 200 7.46 -6.60 8.93
CA PRO A 200 8.83 -6.27 8.59
C PRO A 200 9.23 -6.93 7.27
N ASP A 201 10.02 -6.21 6.47
CA ASP A 201 10.59 -6.64 5.21
C ASP A 201 11.96 -5.98 5.05
N VAL A 202 12.96 -6.73 4.63
CA VAL A 202 14.32 -6.23 4.43
C VAL A 202 14.81 -6.61 3.04
N PHE A 203 15.34 -5.63 2.32
CA PHE A 203 15.96 -5.86 1.04
C PHE A 203 17.14 -4.94 0.79
N ARG A 204 17.96 -5.29 -0.17
CA ARG A 204 19.05 -4.45 -0.67
C ARG A 204 18.72 -3.94 -2.07
N MET A 205 18.98 -2.65 -2.30
CA MET A 205 18.93 -2.03 -3.62
C MET A 205 20.13 -1.09 -3.76
N GLY A 206 20.98 -1.30 -4.77
CA GLY A 206 22.23 -0.58 -4.90
C GLY A 206 23.14 -0.74 -3.68
N GLU A 207 23.57 0.39 -3.11
CA GLU A 207 24.45 0.44 -1.93
C GLU A 207 23.69 0.40 -0.60
N TYR A 208 22.35 0.45 -0.62
CA TYR A 208 21.55 0.60 0.58
C TYR A 208 20.74 -0.65 0.91
N TRP A 209 20.62 -0.92 2.19
CA TRP A 209 19.64 -1.79 2.80
C TRP A 209 18.40 -0.98 3.18
N TYR A 210 17.24 -1.58 3.04
CA TYR A 210 15.94 -1.01 3.39
C TYR A 210 15.23 -1.91 4.37
N LEU A 211 14.75 -1.33 5.47
CA LEU A 211 13.85 -1.96 6.42
C LEU A 211 12.47 -1.34 6.24
N VAL A 212 11.53 -2.12 5.76
CA VAL A 212 10.12 -1.74 5.60
C VAL A 212 9.34 -2.22 6.80
N TYR A 213 8.41 -1.44 7.28
CA TYR A 213 7.48 -1.81 8.35
C TYR A 213 6.23 -0.94 8.31
N SER A 214 5.14 -1.41 8.92
CA SER A 214 3.88 -0.68 9.04
C SER A 214 3.57 -0.37 10.49
N THR A 215 2.94 0.78 10.75
CA THR A 215 2.43 1.12 12.08
C THR A 215 1.07 1.78 11.99
N PHE A 216 0.15 1.38 12.87
CA PHE A 216 -1.22 1.88 12.90
C PHE A 216 -1.47 2.95 13.97
N THR A 217 -0.52 3.19 14.88
CA THR A 217 -0.77 4.03 16.06
C THR A 217 -0.69 5.52 15.80
N GLU A 218 0.46 6.07 15.42
CA GLU A 218 0.63 7.52 15.25
C GLU A 218 0.36 7.95 13.81
N ARG A 219 0.68 7.07 12.88
CA ARG A 219 0.42 7.22 11.45
C ARG A 219 0.02 5.85 10.92
N MET A 220 -1.08 5.73 10.25
CA MET A 220 -1.43 4.50 9.56
C MET A 220 -0.70 4.46 8.22
N LEU A 221 0.56 4.05 8.24
CA LEU A 221 1.47 4.09 7.08
C LEU A 221 2.37 2.87 7.04
N THR A 222 2.79 2.50 5.83
CA THR A 222 3.96 1.66 5.59
C THR A 222 5.17 2.57 5.41
N HIS A 223 6.11 2.46 6.33
CA HIS A 223 7.35 3.21 6.38
C HIS A 223 8.53 2.41 5.83
N TYR A 224 9.61 3.10 5.50
CA TYR A 224 10.91 2.47 5.32
C TYR A 224 12.02 3.25 6.02
N ARG A 225 13.09 2.53 6.32
CA ARG A 225 14.36 3.07 6.78
C ARG A 225 15.45 2.61 5.83
N LEU A 226 16.53 3.37 5.73
CA LEU A 226 17.67 3.00 4.91
C LEU A 226 18.97 3.01 5.71
N SER A 227 19.91 2.16 5.32
CA SER A 227 21.23 2.07 5.88
C SER A 227 22.22 1.52 4.85
N LYS A 228 23.50 1.86 4.96
CA LYS A 228 24.57 1.23 4.17
C LYS A 228 25.02 -0.13 4.73
N SER A 229 24.56 -0.47 5.93
CA SER A 229 24.83 -1.75 6.59
C SER A 229 23.56 -2.40 7.07
N LEU A 230 23.46 -3.73 6.95
CA LEU A 230 22.35 -4.52 7.49
C LEU A 230 22.20 -4.35 9.02
N ASN A 231 23.29 -4.05 9.70
CA ASN A 231 23.32 -3.81 11.15
C ASN A 231 23.00 -2.34 11.52
N GLY A 232 22.60 -1.51 10.56
CA GLY A 232 22.34 -0.09 10.77
C GLY A 232 23.61 0.80 10.78
N PRO A 233 23.56 2.04 11.26
CA PRO A 233 22.34 2.67 11.78
C PRO A 233 21.26 2.89 10.72
N TRP A 234 20.00 2.67 11.10
CA TRP A 234 18.85 2.88 10.25
C TRP A 234 18.37 4.32 10.31
N THR A 235 18.23 4.98 9.17
CA THR A 235 17.86 6.38 9.06
C THR A 235 16.57 6.57 8.27
N ALA A 236 15.78 7.58 8.64
CA ALA A 236 14.58 7.97 7.92
C ALA A 236 14.91 9.04 6.88
N PRO A 237 14.53 8.90 5.62
CA PRO A 237 14.55 10.00 4.66
C PRO A 237 13.43 11.00 4.97
N THR A 238 13.46 12.16 4.32
CA THR A 238 12.42 13.19 4.50
C THR A 238 11.00 12.66 4.18
N ASN A 239 10.88 11.85 3.16
CA ASN A 239 9.64 11.13 2.82
C ASN A 239 9.92 9.63 2.97
N ASP A 240 9.48 9.06 4.06
CA ASP A 240 9.81 7.69 4.49
C ASP A 240 8.66 6.69 4.27
N SER A 241 7.75 6.98 3.34
CA SER A 241 6.61 6.11 3.03
C SER A 241 6.39 5.99 1.52
N PHE A 242 5.90 4.84 1.08
CA PHE A 242 5.60 4.59 -0.33
C PHE A 242 4.35 5.35 -0.80
N ASP A 243 3.35 5.48 0.07
CA ASP A 243 2.07 6.13 -0.22
C ASP A 243 1.53 6.83 1.04
N GLY A 244 0.29 7.32 1.01
CA GLY A 244 -0.41 7.92 2.13
C GLY A 244 -1.06 6.90 3.07
N ARG A 245 -1.85 7.41 4.02
CA ARG A 245 -2.54 6.60 5.05
C ARG A 245 -3.58 5.61 4.51
N ALA A 246 -3.94 5.69 3.25
CA ALA A 246 -4.83 4.74 2.58
C ALA A 246 -4.06 3.67 1.79
N PHE A 247 -2.84 3.34 2.21
CA PHE A 247 -2.03 2.23 1.70
C PHE A 247 -1.26 1.62 2.87
N TYR A 248 -1.53 0.36 3.18
CA TYR A 248 -1.06 -0.24 4.42
C TYR A 248 -0.51 -1.65 4.24
N ALA A 249 0.29 -2.09 5.24
CA ALA A 249 0.88 -3.42 5.39
C ALA A 249 1.64 -3.88 4.14
N ALA A 250 2.29 -2.94 3.44
CA ALA A 250 2.98 -3.29 2.21
C ALA A 250 4.24 -4.11 2.50
N LYS A 251 4.40 -5.19 1.73
CA LYS A 251 5.63 -5.97 1.61
C LYS A 251 6.14 -5.88 0.18
N THR A 252 7.39 -6.24 -0.04
CA THR A 252 8.02 -6.06 -1.34
C THR A 252 8.48 -7.37 -1.96
N ALA A 253 8.49 -7.42 -3.29
CA ALA A 253 9.13 -8.52 -4.03
C ALA A 253 9.85 -7.96 -5.27
N SER A 254 10.87 -8.67 -5.73
CA SER A 254 11.66 -8.32 -6.91
C SER A 254 11.72 -9.48 -7.88
N ASP A 255 11.69 -9.17 -9.19
CA ASP A 255 11.97 -10.13 -10.27
C ASP A 255 13.48 -10.24 -10.60
N GLY A 256 14.32 -9.54 -9.81
CA GLY A 256 15.76 -9.45 -10.02
C GLY A 256 16.18 -8.15 -10.74
N GLU A 257 15.30 -7.51 -11.49
CA GLU A 257 15.52 -6.25 -12.18
C GLU A 257 14.72 -5.11 -11.55
N ARG A 258 13.44 -5.35 -11.29
CA ARG A 258 12.49 -4.38 -10.71
C ARG A 258 12.05 -4.84 -9.34
N ARG A 259 11.63 -3.89 -8.52
CA ARG A 259 11.02 -4.17 -7.21
C ARG A 259 9.68 -3.48 -7.07
N PHE A 260 8.75 -4.17 -6.45
CA PHE A 260 7.38 -3.68 -6.26
C PHE A 260 6.97 -3.74 -4.79
N ALA A 261 6.17 -2.77 -4.37
CA ALA A 261 5.46 -2.79 -3.10
C ALA A 261 4.01 -3.25 -3.32
N PHE A 262 3.58 -4.22 -2.53
CA PHE A 262 2.24 -4.80 -2.55
C PHE A 262 1.55 -4.47 -1.23
N GLY A 263 0.58 -3.58 -1.28
CA GLY A 263 -0.20 -3.19 -0.12
C GLY A 263 -1.69 -3.20 -0.42
N TRP A 264 -2.50 -2.90 0.57
CA TRP A 264 -3.93 -2.79 0.38
C TRP A 264 -4.44 -1.39 0.70
N ILE A 265 -5.42 -0.96 -0.09
CA ILE A 265 -6.17 0.26 0.16
C ILE A 265 -7.42 -0.10 0.98
N PRO A 266 -7.58 0.43 2.20
CA PRO A 266 -8.68 0.07 3.07
C PRO A 266 -10.03 0.43 2.46
N SER A 267 -11.04 -0.39 2.72
CA SER A 267 -12.42 0.04 2.52
C SER A 267 -12.86 0.96 3.67
N ARG A 268 -14.03 1.56 3.53
CA ARG A 268 -14.65 2.37 4.60
C ARG A 268 -15.98 1.78 5.02
N THR A 269 -16.33 2.02 6.28
CA THR A 269 -17.62 1.58 6.84
C THR A 269 -18.77 2.13 6.02
N ASP A 270 -19.73 1.27 5.70
CA ASP A 270 -20.93 1.55 4.90
C ASP A 270 -20.63 2.08 3.49
N GLU A 271 -19.37 1.92 3.00
CA GLU A 271 -18.93 2.47 1.72
C GLU A 271 -19.22 3.97 1.59
N LYS A 272 -18.88 4.75 2.63
CA LYS A 272 -19.06 6.20 2.69
C LYS A 272 -17.72 6.90 2.83
N ASP A 273 -17.60 8.08 2.21
CA ASP A 273 -16.39 8.92 2.31
C ASP A 273 -16.13 9.41 3.74
N THR A 274 -17.17 9.49 4.57
CA THR A 274 -17.09 9.82 6.01
C THR A 274 -16.99 8.58 6.91
N GLY A 275 -17.08 7.38 6.36
CA GLY A 275 -16.96 6.13 7.11
C GLY A 275 -15.55 5.94 7.70
N SER A 276 -15.45 5.23 8.80
CA SER A 276 -14.16 4.82 9.36
C SER A 276 -13.41 3.88 8.42
N TRP A 277 -12.09 3.94 8.43
CA TRP A 277 -11.25 3.00 7.72
C TRP A 277 -11.38 1.60 8.32
N ASN A 278 -11.64 0.61 7.48
CA ASN A 278 -11.65 -0.79 7.88
C ASN A 278 -10.25 -1.41 7.65
N TRP A 279 -9.95 -2.50 8.34
CA TRP A 279 -8.82 -3.34 7.97
C TRP A 279 -9.12 -4.06 6.64
N GLY A 280 -8.12 -4.12 5.74
CA GLY A 280 -8.26 -4.78 4.43
C GLY A 280 -9.06 -3.99 3.38
N GLY A 281 -8.89 -4.38 2.14
CA GLY A 281 -9.51 -3.69 1.00
C GLY A 281 -9.16 -4.29 -0.35
N ASN A 282 -8.57 -3.49 -1.26
CA ASN A 282 -8.11 -3.93 -2.57
C ASN A 282 -6.59 -3.89 -2.65
N LEU A 283 -6.00 -4.80 -3.42
CA LEU A 283 -4.58 -4.74 -3.78
C LEU A 283 -4.25 -3.44 -4.53
N VAL A 284 -3.15 -2.82 -4.12
CA VAL A 284 -2.48 -1.77 -4.89
C VAL A 284 -1.01 -2.14 -5.01
N VAL A 285 -0.45 -2.01 -6.21
CA VAL A 285 0.95 -2.31 -6.50
C VAL A 285 1.64 -1.04 -6.97
N HIS A 286 2.79 -0.74 -6.36
CA HIS A 286 3.68 0.34 -6.79
C HIS A 286 5.02 -0.22 -7.23
N GLU A 287 5.57 0.25 -8.34
CA GLU A 287 6.97 0.00 -8.70
C GLU A 287 7.87 0.94 -7.89
N ILE A 288 8.93 0.40 -7.30
CA ILE A 288 9.87 1.13 -6.44
C ILE A 288 11.11 1.51 -7.24
N HIS A 289 11.48 2.78 -7.17
CA HIS A 289 12.73 3.29 -7.74
C HIS A 289 13.61 3.91 -6.65
N GLN A 290 14.92 3.85 -6.84
CA GLN A 290 15.91 4.41 -5.94
C GLN A 290 16.52 5.68 -6.52
N ARG A 291 16.52 6.75 -5.76
CA ARG A 291 17.28 7.97 -6.04
C ARG A 291 18.76 7.82 -5.68
N ALA A 292 19.59 8.70 -6.20
CA ALA A 292 21.04 8.69 -5.93
C ALA A 292 21.40 8.84 -4.44
N ASP A 293 20.56 9.48 -3.65
CA ASP A 293 20.72 9.63 -2.20
C ASP A 293 20.20 8.43 -1.39
N GLY A 294 19.66 7.41 -2.08
CA GLY A 294 19.08 6.24 -1.47
C GLY A 294 17.58 6.38 -1.13
N ALA A 295 17.00 7.58 -1.23
CA ALA A 295 15.56 7.72 -1.03
C ALA A 295 14.77 6.95 -2.10
N LEU A 296 13.66 6.34 -1.68
CA LEU A 296 12.79 5.59 -2.57
C LEU A 296 11.65 6.47 -3.08
N THR A 297 11.31 6.28 -4.33
CA THR A 297 10.14 6.83 -5.02
C THR A 297 9.29 5.72 -5.56
N VAL A 298 8.05 6.01 -5.93
CA VAL A 298 7.13 5.03 -6.48
C VAL A 298 6.42 5.56 -7.73
N CYS A 299 6.23 4.67 -8.69
CA CYS A 299 5.46 4.93 -9.89
C CYS A 299 4.48 3.78 -10.19
N PRO A 300 3.52 3.99 -11.12
CA PRO A 300 2.65 2.91 -11.55
C PRO A 300 3.48 1.87 -12.33
N PRO A 301 3.23 0.55 -12.15
CA PRO A 301 3.81 -0.46 -13.03
C PRO A 301 3.45 -0.15 -14.49
N PRO A 302 4.41 -0.20 -15.44
CA PRO A 302 4.16 0.09 -16.85
C PRO A 302 3.04 -0.76 -17.45
N GLU A 303 2.90 -2.00 -17.02
CA GLU A 303 1.87 -2.94 -17.46
C GLU A 303 0.46 -2.43 -17.09
N VAL A 304 0.30 -1.87 -15.89
CA VAL A 304 -0.95 -1.25 -15.45
C VAL A 304 -1.27 -0.01 -16.28
N ALA A 305 -0.28 0.82 -16.59
CA ALA A 305 -0.49 1.98 -17.46
C ALA A 305 -0.85 1.57 -18.89
N ALA A 306 -0.21 0.53 -19.42
CA ALA A 306 -0.45 0.00 -20.77
C ALA A 306 -1.86 -0.63 -20.93
N HIS A 307 -2.47 -1.08 -19.85
CA HIS A 307 -3.85 -1.58 -19.84
C HIS A 307 -4.84 -0.53 -20.37
N PHE A 308 -4.59 0.75 -20.08
CA PHE A 308 -5.40 1.87 -20.54
C PHE A 308 -4.91 2.39 -21.90
N SER A 309 -5.15 1.63 -22.96
CA SER A 309 -4.60 1.91 -24.29
C SER A 309 -5.56 2.69 -25.21
N ARG A 310 -6.85 2.75 -24.92
CA ARG A 310 -7.86 3.43 -25.73
C ARG A 310 -8.02 4.88 -25.30
N THR A 311 -7.47 5.81 -26.08
CA THR A 311 -7.66 7.26 -25.85
C THR A 311 -9.09 7.69 -26.14
N LEU A 312 -9.70 8.39 -25.21
CA LEU A 312 -11.04 8.98 -25.34
C LEU A 312 -10.94 10.43 -25.82
N PRO A 313 -11.93 10.92 -26.61
CA PRO A 313 -11.95 12.29 -27.05
C PRO A 313 -12.19 13.23 -25.87
N LEU A 314 -11.44 14.34 -25.84
CA LEU A 314 -11.62 15.41 -24.87
C LEU A 314 -12.36 16.57 -25.51
N ASN A 315 -13.33 17.13 -24.78
CA ASN A 315 -14.09 18.29 -25.19
C ASN A 315 -13.88 19.44 -24.18
N PHE A 316 -12.95 20.32 -24.51
CA PHE A 316 -12.61 21.45 -23.64
C PHE A 316 -13.76 22.48 -23.59
N GLN A 317 -14.43 22.56 -22.47
CA GLN A 317 -15.53 23.47 -22.21
C GLN A 317 -15.21 24.37 -21.00
N PRO A 318 -14.71 25.60 -21.21
CA PRO A 318 -14.56 26.59 -20.15
C PRO A 318 -15.95 26.98 -19.59
N GLU A 319 -16.19 26.66 -18.31
CA GLU A 319 -17.49 26.99 -17.67
C GLU A 319 -17.33 28.06 -16.60
N ILE A 320 -16.19 28.08 -15.89
CA ILE A 320 -15.90 29.10 -14.89
C ILE A 320 -14.53 29.72 -15.19
N GLY A 321 -14.44 31.02 -15.09
CA GLY A 321 -13.22 31.78 -15.34
C GLY A 321 -12.86 31.90 -16.83
N LYS A 322 -11.73 32.55 -17.10
CA LYS A 322 -11.21 32.70 -18.46
C LYS A 322 -10.11 31.70 -18.74
N TRP A 323 -10.29 30.92 -19.81
CA TRP A 323 -9.34 29.94 -20.28
C TRP A 323 -8.80 30.36 -21.66
N THR A 324 -7.49 30.10 -21.84
CA THR A 324 -6.86 30.16 -23.15
C THR A 324 -6.62 28.71 -23.61
N LEU A 325 -7.27 28.36 -24.73
CA LEU A 325 -7.13 27.02 -25.35
C LEU A 325 -6.33 27.18 -26.63
N SER A 326 -5.19 26.48 -26.73
CA SER A 326 -4.33 26.54 -27.92
C SER A 326 -3.48 25.28 -28.02
N ASN A 327 -3.47 24.63 -29.20
CA ASN A 327 -2.59 23.52 -29.54
C ASN A 327 -2.52 22.41 -28.48
N GLY A 328 -3.67 21.99 -27.95
CA GLY A 328 -3.73 20.93 -26.91
C GLY A 328 -3.34 21.38 -25.50
N THR A 329 -3.13 22.69 -25.31
CA THR A 329 -2.86 23.30 -24.01
C THR A 329 -4.09 24.07 -23.52
N ALA A 330 -4.40 23.96 -22.25
CA ALA A 330 -5.44 24.76 -21.57
C ALA A 330 -4.80 25.55 -20.42
N ALA A 331 -4.94 26.87 -20.44
CA ALA A 331 -4.33 27.74 -19.42
C ALA A 331 -5.35 28.71 -18.83
N ALA A 332 -5.24 28.97 -17.53
CA ALA A 332 -5.99 29.99 -16.83
C ALA A 332 -5.07 30.81 -15.92
N ASN A 333 -5.41 32.12 -15.82
CA ASN A 333 -4.78 33.04 -14.88
C ASN A 333 -5.88 33.76 -14.11
N VAL A 334 -6.07 33.38 -12.87
CA VAL A 334 -7.16 33.79 -11.97
C VAL A 334 -6.63 34.07 -10.57
N PRO A 335 -5.86 35.17 -10.40
CA PRO A 335 -5.07 35.40 -9.17
C PRO A 335 -5.95 35.59 -7.91
N ASP A 336 -7.22 35.89 -8.05
CA ASP A 336 -8.18 36.18 -6.98
C ASP A 336 -9.51 35.43 -7.12
N SER A 337 -9.55 34.40 -7.97
CA SER A 337 -10.78 33.66 -8.25
C SER A 337 -10.51 32.17 -8.58
N PHE A 338 -11.52 31.51 -9.12
CA PHE A 338 -11.51 30.11 -9.50
C PHE A 338 -11.81 29.96 -10.99
N ALA A 339 -11.13 28.99 -11.63
CA ALA A 339 -11.40 28.63 -13.02
C ALA A 339 -11.64 27.12 -13.13
N TRP A 340 -12.61 26.74 -13.95
CA TRP A 340 -12.97 25.35 -14.25
C TRP A 340 -13.15 25.15 -15.75
N CYS A 341 -12.51 24.12 -16.29
CA CYS A 341 -12.66 23.68 -17.67
C CYS A 341 -13.02 22.18 -17.70
N ARG A 342 -14.25 21.89 -18.12
CA ARG A 342 -14.71 20.51 -18.31
C ARG A 342 -14.00 19.86 -19.47
N LEU A 343 -13.68 18.58 -19.36
CA LEU A 343 -13.08 17.77 -20.42
C LEU A 343 -14.03 16.69 -20.98
N GLY A 344 -15.03 16.30 -20.20
CA GLY A 344 -16.04 15.31 -20.56
C GLY A 344 -16.31 14.28 -19.49
N ALA A 345 -17.21 13.33 -19.79
CA ALA A 345 -17.63 12.30 -18.86
C ALA A 345 -16.45 11.39 -18.47
N MET A 346 -16.33 11.15 -17.18
CA MET A 346 -15.28 10.29 -16.63
C MET A 346 -15.77 8.85 -16.57
N PRO A 347 -15.07 7.87 -17.22
CA PRO A 347 -15.39 6.47 -17.09
C PRO A 347 -15.17 5.96 -15.66
N ASP A 348 -15.86 4.88 -15.30
CA ASP A 348 -15.69 4.21 -14.00
C ASP A 348 -14.30 3.54 -13.85
N SER A 349 -13.71 3.14 -14.99
CA SER A 349 -12.33 2.65 -15.06
C SER A 349 -11.58 3.45 -16.12
N CYS A 350 -10.55 4.21 -15.69
CA CYS A 350 -9.78 5.07 -16.59
C CYS A 350 -8.41 5.47 -16.03
N LEU A 351 -7.56 5.94 -16.93
CA LEU A 351 -6.32 6.66 -16.66
C LEU A 351 -6.46 8.11 -17.16
N ILE A 352 -6.19 9.06 -16.27
CA ILE A 352 -6.12 10.49 -16.60
C ILE A 352 -4.67 10.92 -16.47
N GLU A 353 -4.13 11.53 -17.52
CA GLU A 353 -2.76 12.07 -17.54
C GLU A 353 -2.81 13.57 -17.87
N ALA A 354 -1.97 14.35 -17.21
CA ALA A 354 -1.77 15.77 -17.55
C ALA A 354 -0.42 16.26 -17.02
N THR A 355 0.27 17.06 -17.83
CA THR A 355 1.41 17.88 -17.38
C THR A 355 0.89 19.25 -16.99
N VAL A 356 1.14 19.66 -15.74
CA VAL A 356 0.69 20.92 -15.18
C VAL A 356 1.88 21.82 -14.92
N GLN A 357 1.89 23.03 -15.47
CA GLN A 357 2.84 24.08 -15.12
C GLN A 357 2.11 25.16 -14.32
N PHE A 358 2.72 25.66 -13.28
CA PHE A 358 2.10 26.64 -12.37
C PHE A 358 3.13 27.61 -11.83
N SER A 359 2.66 28.79 -11.39
CA SER A 359 3.49 29.74 -10.68
C SER A 359 3.60 29.37 -9.19
N ASP A 360 4.69 29.74 -8.52
CA ASP A 360 4.88 29.52 -7.10
C ASP A 360 3.79 30.19 -6.23
N SER A 361 3.17 31.24 -6.75
CA SER A 361 2.07 31.94 -6.08
C SER A 361 0.71 31.27 -6.23
N THR A 362 0.59 30.24 -7.09
CA THR A 362 -0.67 29.52 -7.29
C THR A 362 -1.06 28.77 -6.03
N ARG A 363 -2.26 29.05 -5.51
CA ARG A 363 -2.76 28.40 -4.29
C ARG A 363 -3.26 26.99 -4.50
N GLY A 364 -3.77 26.71 -5.69
CA GLY A 364 -4.18 25.37 -6.05
C GLY A 364 -4.45 25.20 -7.54
N CYS A 365 -4.06 24.06 -8.09
CA CYS A 365 -4.39 23.63 -9.44
C CYS A 365 -4.43 22.10 -9.52
N GLY A 366 -5.07 21.56 -10.54
CA GLY A 366 -5.15 20.11 -10.71
C GLY A 366 -6.43 19.67 -11.39
N LEU A 367 -7.01 18.57 -10.89
CA LEU A 367 -8.16 17.90 -11.51
C LEU A 367 -9.38 17.91 -10.59
N LEU A 368 -10.55 18.18 -11.18
CA LEU A 368 -11.82 17.76 -10.59
C LEU A 368 -12.22 16.43 -11.20
N LEU A 369 -12.66 15.50 -10.37
CA LEU A 369 -13.06 14.15 -10.75
C LEU A 369 -14.52 13.95 -10.37
N ARG A 370 -15.29 13.32 -11.27
CA ARG A 370 -16.70 13.01 -11.06
C ARG A 370 -17.54 14.23 -10.69
N ALA A 371 -17.21 15.38 -11.30
CA ALA A 371 -17.96 16.60 -11.08
C ALA A 371 -19.36 16.50 -11.69
N ASP A 372 -20.39 16.92 -10.94
CA ASP A 372 -21.74 17.05 -11.46
C ASP A 372 -21.88 18.25 -12.42
N SER A 373 -23.03 18.38 -13.06
CA SER A 373 -23.26 19.41 -14.05
C SER A 373 -23.30 20.85 -13.48
N THR A 374 -23.47 20.99 -12.17
CA THR A 374 -23.48 22.29 -11.47
C THR A 374 -22.15 22.62 -10.81
N VAL A 375 -21.22 21.63 -10.77
CA VAL A 375 -19.93 21.73 -10.09
C VAL A 375 -20.09 22.00 -8.58
N ASP A 376 -21.17 21.49 -8.00
CA ASP A 376 -21.41 21.53 -6.55
C ASP A 376 -20.87 20.29 -5.85
N ASN A 377 -20.85 19.15 -6.57
CA ASN A 377 -20.41 17.85 -6.05
C ASN A 377 -19.27 17.28 -6.91
N TYR A 378 -18.11 17.06 -6.31
CA TYR A 378 -16.93 16.53 -6.99
C TYR A 378 -15.86 16.04 -6.01
N TYR A 379 -14.89 15.29 -6.52
CA TYR A 379 -13.59 15.12 -5.87
C TYR A 379 -12.57 16.07 -6.50
N MET A 380 -11.63 16.54 -5.68
CA MET A 380 -10.58 17.45 -6.12
C MET A 380 -9.22 16.85 -5.79
N LEU A 381 -8.43 16.56 -6.83
CA LEU A 381 -7.00 16.32 -6.70
C LEU A 381 -6.28 17.66 -6.87
N ARG A 382 -5.75 18.20 -5.79
CA ARG A 382 -5.16 19.53 -5.73
C ARG A 382 -3.67 19.50 -5.48
N LEU A 383 -2.90 20.12 -6.34
CA LEU A 383 -1.53 20.52 -6.05
C LEU A 383 -1.54 21.88 -5.35
N GLU A 384 -0.83 22.00 -4.24
CA GLU A 384 -0.64 23.24 -3.48
C GLU A 384 0.84 23.64 -3.48
N PRO A 385 1.32 24.40 -4.50
CA PRO A 385 2.75 24.74 -4.63
C PRO A 385 3.33 25.43 -3.40
N GLY A 386 2.62 26.42 -2.84
CA GLY A 386 3.05 27.14 -1.65
C GLY A 386 3.15 26.29 -0.37
N ARG A 387 2.58 25.10 -0.38
CA ARG A 387 2.63 24.16 0.76
C ARG A 387 3.41 22.88 0.45
N GLN A 388 3.94 22.76 -0.76
CA GLN A 388 4.68 21.59 -1.24
C GLN A 388 3.93 20.28 -0.91
N ARG A 389 2.65 20.19 -1.31
CA ARG A 389 1.84 19.00 -1.07
C ARG A 389 0.80 18.77 -2.16
N VAL A 390 0.31 17.54 -2.23
CA VAL A 390 -0.90 17.14 -2.95
C VAL A 390 -1.97 16.76 -1.93
N THR A 391 -3.23 17.13 -2.22
CA THR A 391 -4.40 16.77 -1.42
C THR A 391 -5.45 16.10 -2.29
N PHE A 392 -6.23 15.22 -1.69
CA PHE A 392 -7.47 14.73 -2.26
C PHE A 392 -8.63 15.10 -1.35
N GLU A 393 -9.62 15.79 -1.91
CA GLU A 393 -10.72 16.43 -1.19
C GLU A 393 -12.06 16.03 -1.81
N ARG A 394 -13.09 16.01 -0.99
CA ARG A 394 -14.48 15.88 -1.43
C ARG A 394 -15.22 17.20 -1.27
N TYR A 395 -16.04 17.53 -2.23
CA TYR A 395 -16.97 18.67 -2.15
C TYR A 395 -18.41 18.21 -2.37
N PRO A 396 -19.39 18.80 -1.63
CA PRO A 396 -19.15 19.72 -0.53
C PRO A 396 -18.44 19.05 0.64
N ARG A 397 -17.61 19.79 1.34
CA ARG A 397 -17.02 19.31 2.61
C ARG A 397 -18.10 19.36 3.70
N PRO A 398 -18.22 18.34 4.56
CA PRO A 398 -19.03 18.43 5.74
C PRO A 398 -18.27 19.25 6.82
N GLY A 399 -18.70 20.50 7.01
CA GLY A 399 -18.13 21.38 8.04
C GLY A 399 -16.63 21.65 7.86
N ASP A 400 -15.89 21.57 8.95
CA ASP A 400 -14.44 21.85 9.02
C ASP A 400 -13.56 20.61 8.79
N GLU A 401 -14.06 19.58 8.13
CA GLU A 401 -13.27 18.38 7.88
C GLU A 401 -12.00 18.67 7.07
N PRO A 402 -10.87 18.02 7.44
CA PRO A 402 -9.64 18.13 6.68
C PRO A 402 -9.78 17.43 5.31
N PRO A 403 -8.80 17.58 4.40
CA PRO A 403 -8.72 16.73 3.22
C PRO A 403 -8.86 15.25 3.57
N ILE A 404 -9.49 14.46 2.69
CA ILE A 404 -9.61 13.01 2.90
C ILE A 404 -8.22 12.41 3.09
N ILE A 405 -7.26 12.85 2.24
CA ILE A 405 -5.87 12.45 2.35
C ILE A 405 -4.96 13.55 1.78
N GLU A 406 -3.73 13.62 2.27
CA GLU A 406 -2.69 14.53 1.78
C GLU A 406 -1.31 13.91 1.86
N ARG A 407 -0.40 14.36 0.99
CA ARG A 407 1.01 13.97 1.04
C ARG A 407 1.94 15.13 0.70
N PRO A 408 3.11 15.20 1.35
CA PRO A 408 4.17 16.08 0.91
C PRO A 408 4.68 15.65 -0.47
N VAL A 409 4.92 16.62 -1.34
CA VAL A 409 5.52 16.42 -2.66
C VAL A 409 6.32 17.65 -3.06
N ALA A 410 7.51 17.46 -3.61
CA ALA A 410 8.30 18.56 -4.14
C ALA A 410 7.67 19.06 -5.46
N LEU A 411 7.27 20.32 -5.48
CA LEU A 411 6.62 20.98 -6.62
C LEU A 411 7.52 22.12 -7.11
N GLY A 412 8.26 21.86 -8.18
CA GLY A 412 9.25 22.78 -8.77
C GLY A 412 8.72 23.60 -9.97
N GLY A 413 7.46 24.08 -9.93
CA GLY A 413 6.85 24.88 -11.01
C GLY A 413 6.16 24.04 -12.08
N ALA A 414 6.32 22.72 -12.08
CA ALA A 414 5.60 21.79 -12.95
C ALA A 414 5.40 20.44 -12.24
N ALA A 415 4.37 19.70 -12.68
CA ALA A 415 4.09 18.36 -12.22
C ALA A 415 3.46 17.51 -13.32
N LEU A 416 3.87 16.26 -13.44
CA LEU A 416 3.16 15.21 -14.16
C LEU A 416 2.13 14.59 -13.22
N LEU A 417 0.88 14.55 -13.63
CA LEU A 417 -0.22 13.87 -12.95
C LEU A 417 -0.60 12.63 -13.74
N ARG A 418 -0.67 11.48 -13.06
CA ARG A 418 -1.27 10.25 -13.58
C ARG A 418 -2.25 9.73 -12.54
N VAL A 419 -3.52 9.62 -12.93
CA VAL A 419 -4.59 9.22 -12.02
C VAL A 419 -5.29 7.99 -12.56
N PHE A 420 -5.13 6.89 -11.86
CA PHE A 420 -5.76 5.61 -12.16
C PHE A 420 -7.03 5.48 -11.34
N VAL A 421 -8.11 5.14 -11.97
CA VAL A 421 -9.42 4.96 -11.33
C VAL A 421 -10.01 3.61 -11.71
N GLU A 422 -10.52 2.89 -10.73
CA GLU A 422 -11.37 1.72 -10.95
C GLU A 422 -12.41 1.62 -9.82
N GLY A 423 -13.67 1.85 -10.17
CA GLY A 423 -14.75 1.94 -9.20
C GLY A 423 -14.47 3.02 -8.14
N SER A 424 -14.48 2.66 -6.86
CA SER A 424 -14.18 3.60 -5.78
C SER A 424 -12.69 3.87 -5.54
N VAL A 425 -11.80 3.07 -6.11
CA VAL A 425 -10.35 3.20 -5.90
C VAL A 425 -9.76 4.23 -6.85
N ILE A 426 -9.03 5.18 -6.30
CA ILE A 426 -8.33 6.24 -7.04
C ILE A 426 -6.89 6.26 -6.57
N VAL A 427 -5.94 6.11 -7.48
CA VAL A 427 -4.51 6.19 -7.18
C VAL A 427 -3.89 7.26 -8.08
N ALA A 428 -3.40 8.32 -7.47
CA ALA A 428 -2.72 9.40 -8.16
C ALA A 428 -1.20 9.30 -7.98
N TYR A 429 -0.46 9.46 -9.06
CA TYR A 429 0.99 9.59 -9.04
C TYR A 429 1.37 11.01 -9.48
N ILE A 430 2.27 11.61 -8.73
CA ILE A 430 2.82 12.94 -9.00
C ILE A 430 4.30 12.78 -9.33
N ASN A 431 4.68 13.18 -10.56
CA ASN A 431 6.04 13.09 -11.11
C ASN A 431 6.60 11.65 -11.18
N ASP A 432 5.75 10.62 -11.12
CA ASP A 432 6.18 9.22 -10.95
C ASP A 432 7.16 9.04 -9.76
N GLU A 433 6.93 9.79 -8.69
CA GLU A 433 7.75 9.79 -7.49
C GLU A 433 6.93 9.61 -6.21
N VAL A 434 5.72 10.16 -6.18
CA VAL A 434 4.85 10.14 -5.01
C VAL A 434 3.49 9.60 -5.41
N ALA A 435 3.04 8.54 -4.72
CA ALA A 435 1.69 8.01 -4.85
C ALA A 435 0.75 8.57 -3.78
N LEU A 436 -0.52 8.68 -4.11
CA LEU A 436 -1.62 9.02 -3.22
C LEU A 436 -2.82 8.16 -3.56
N SER A 437 -2.99 7.10 -2.79
CA SER A 437 -4.15 6.21 -2.90
C SER A 437 -5.30 6.70 -2.02
N VAL A 438 -6.51 6.63 -2.55
CA VAL A 438 -7.72 7.08 -1.84
C VAL A 438 -8.96 6.36 -2.37
N ARG A 439 -10.05 6.40 -1.62
CA ARG A 439 -11.38 5.98 -2.08
C ARG A 439 -12.32 7.15 -2.20
N GLY A 440 -13.17 7.09 -3.24
CA GLY A 440 -14.31 7.96 -3.43
C GLY A 440 -15.57 7.14 -3.65
N TYR A 441 -16.51 7.21 -2.73
CA TYR A 441 -17.75 6.41 -2.75
C TYR A 441 -18.98 7.21 -3.12
N GLU A 442 -19.07 8.47 -2.69
CA GLU A 442 -20.31 9.23 -2.79
C GLU A 442 -20.56 9.80 -4.19
N HIS A 443 -19.51 10.25 -4.87
CA HIS A 443 -19.61 10.67 -6.26
C HIS A 443 -19.11 9.53 -7.16
N GLN A 444 -20.03 8.78 -7.75
CA GLN A 444 -19.69 7.60 -8.57
C GLN A 444 -19.63 7.91 -10.06
N THR A 445 -20.32 8.95 -10.51
CA THR A 445 -20.37 9.40 -11.91
C THR A 445 -20.18 10.90 -11.99
N GLY A 446 -19.85 11.40 -13.16
CA GLY A 446 -19.68 12.82 -13.43
C GLY A 446 -18.58 13.08 -14.44
N ASP A 447 -18.19 14.33 -14.56
CA ASP A 447 -17.21 14.79 -15.52
C ASP A 447 -15.81 14.90 -14.88
N VAL A 448 -14.79 14.80 -15.71
CA VAL A 448 -13.41 15.16 -15.36
C VAL A 448 -13.08 16.51 -15.98
N GLY A 449 -12.23 17.29 -15.31
CA GLY A 449 -11.70 18.51 -15.90
C GLY A 449 -10.63 19.18 -15.05
N LEU A 450 -10.20 20.33 -15.53
CA LEU A 450 -9.08 21.09 -15.03
C LEU A 450 -9.55 22.24 -14.16
N PHE A 451 -8.83 22.53 -13.08
CA PHE A 451 -9.11 23.74 -12.29
C PHE A 451 -7.84 24.52 -11.94
N VAL A 452 -8.01 25.81 -11.75
CA VAL A 452 -7.02 26.71 -11.17
C VAL A 452 -7.72 27.57 -10.12
N ALA A 453 -7.12 27.71 -8.97
CA ALA A 453 -7.62 28.51 -7.85
C ALA A 453 -6.55 29.50 -7.38
N GLU A 454 -6.88 30.78 -7.35
CA GLU A 454 -6.03 31.87 -6.84
C GLU A 454 -4.58 31.80 -7.38
N GLY A 455 -4.44 31.88 -8.72
CA GLY A 455 -3.13 31.83 -9.37
C GLY A 455 -3.19 31.59 -10.87
N ALA A 456 -2.10 31.05 -11.41
CA ALA A 456 -1.96 30.74 -12.83
C ALA A 456 -1.43 29.31 -13.02
N ALA A 457 -2.06 28.57 -13.92
CA ALA A 457 -1.57 27.28 -14.36
C ALA A 457 -1.89 27.01 -15.83
N SER A 458 -1.08 26.15 -16.46
CA SER A 458 -1.31 25.63 -17.80
C SER A 458 -1.19 24.10 -17.79
N PHE A 459 -2.04 23.46 -18.56
CA PHE A 459 -2.15 22.02 -18.68
C PHE A 459 -1.85 21.62 -20.12
N SER A 460 -0.99 20.64 -20.31
CA SER A 460 -0.62 20.05 -21.60
C SER A 460 -0.56 18.53 -21.49
N GLU A 461 -0.41 17.85 -22.61
CA GLU A 461 -0.35 16.38 -22.69
C GLU A 461 -1.53 15.72 -21.93
N ILE A 462 -2.71 16.31 -22.13
CA ILE A 462 -3.91 15.88 -21.39
C ILE A 462 -4.50 14.67 -22.12
N HIS A 463 -4.60 13.56 -21.42
CA HIS A 463 -5.17 12.33 -21.95
C HIS A 463 -6.17 11.73 -20.96
N LEU A 464 -7.29 11.26 -21.50
CA LEU A 464 -8.23 10.38 -20.81
C LEU A 464 -8.23 9.06 -21.57
N LYS A 465 -7.89 7.98 -20.89
CA LYS A 465 -7.74 6.67 -21.49
C LYS A 465 -8.60 5.65 -20.77
N ALA A 466 -9.18 4.72 -21.52
CA ALA A 466 -9.90 3.56 -21.00
C ALA A 466 -9.15 2.28 -21.36
N ALA A 467 -9.49 1.16 -20.72
CA ALA A 467 -9.01 -0.14 -21.11
C ALA A 467 -9.41 -0.46 -22.58
N ALA A 468 -8.63 -1.30 -23.25
CA ALA A 468 -9.06 -1.88 -24.53
C ALA A 468 -10.34 -2.71 -24.31
N GLU A 469 -11.23 -2.75 -25.31
CA GLU A 469 -12.43 -3.60 -25.30
C GLU A 469 -12.08 -5.07 -25.45
#